data_9b576e2d1a423667f6be50308b82ebd3
#
_entry.id   9b576e2d1a423667f6be50308b82ebd3
#
_cell.length_a   1.000
_cell.length_b   1.000
_cell.length_c   1.000
_cell.angle_alpha   90.00
_cell.angle_beta   90.00
_cell.angle_gamma   90.00
#
_symmetry.space_group_name_H-M   'P 1'
#
loop_
_entity.id
_entity.type
_entity.pdbx_description
1 polymer ?
#
loop_
_entity_poly.entity_id
_entity_poly.type
_entity_poly.pdbx_seq_one_letter_code
_entity_poly.pdbx_strand_id
1 'polypeptide(L)'
;ITKASKMNGKSWESSYVLTVVDYAESQGKVTVIQSVDKPYDVQSYPKADAVIAVYGCKGSSVDPTEALVGGVTESKNAYGPNIVAGIEVALGVFGASGKLPVNIPEYKSGSYTSKIVYSRGHGITYKAVK
;
A
#
# COMPACT_ATOMS: atom_id res chain seq x y z
N ILE A 1 -0.17 -4.54 7.51
CA ILE A 1 -1.52 -3.92 7.41
C ILE A 1 -1.72 -3.46 5.97
N THR A 2 -2.80 -3.88 5.34
CA THR A 2 -3.17 -3.46 4.00
C THR A 2 -4.33 -2.47 4.08
N LYS A 3 -4.21 -1.34 3.40
CA LYS A 3 -5.22 -0.31 3.39
C LYS A 3 -5.40 0.29 2.00
N ALA A 4 -6.65 0.42 1.57
CA ALA A 4 -7.03 1.18 0.39
C ALA A 4 -7.11 2.67 0.70
N SER A 5 -6.50 3.49 -0.15
CA SER A 5 -6.56 4.94 -0.06
C SER A 5 -7.50 5.52 -1.12
N LYS A 6 -8.19 6.58 -0.74
CA LYS A 6 -9.02 7.36 -1.65
C LYS A 6 -8.59 8.81 -1.62
N MET A 7 -8.37 9.38 -2.78
CA MET A 7 -7.81 10.72 -2.94
C MET A 7 -8.67 11.84 -2.32
N ASN A 8 -9.96 11.64 -2.21
CA ASN A 8 -10.93 12.64 -1.76
C ASN A 8 -11.76 12.22 -0.55
N GLY A 9 -11.35 11.17 0.14
CA GLY A 9 -12.11 10.62 1.25
C GLY A 9 -11.35 10.66 2.57
N LYS A 10 -12.07 10.90 3.66
CA LYS A 10 -11.53 10.81 5.02
C LYS A 10 -11.16 9.36 5.41
N SER A 11 -11.41 8.38 4.54
CA SER A 11 -11.21 6.96 4.84
C SER A 11 -9.75 6.56 5.03
N TRP A 12 -8.79 7.32 4.49
CA TRP A 12 -7.36 7.06 4.67
C TRP A 12 -6.77 7.75 5.90
N GLU A 13 -7.49 8.68 6.51
CA GLU A 13 -7.19 9.27 7.82
C GLU A 13 -7.71 8.41 8.97
N SER A 14 -8.09 7.16 8.73
CA SER A 14 -8.64 6.29 9.75
C SER A 14 -7.70 6.17 10.95
N SER A 15 -8.13 6.67 12.09
CA SER A 15 -7.40 6.55 13.36
C SER A 15 -7.13 5.09 13.75
N TYR A 16 -7.96 4.16 13.27
CA TYR A 16 -7.78 2.74 13.54
C TYR A 16 -6.41 2.22 13.08
N VAL A 17 -6.01 2.52 11.85
CA VAL A 17 -4.71 2.05 11.32
C VAL A 17 -3.55 2.66 12.12
N LEU A 18 -3.64 3.95 12.42
CA LEU A 18 -2.63 4.63 13.23
C LEU A 18 -2.56 4.04 14.64
N THR A 19 -3.71 3.77 15.27
CA THR A 19 -3.76 3.13 16.59
C THR A 19 -3.12 1.74 16.57
N VAL A 20 -3.33 0.95 15.52
CA VAL A 20 -2.71 -0.37 15.38
C VAL A 20 -1.19 -0.25 15.22
N VAL A 21 -0.71 0.72 14.43
CA VAL A 21 0.73 0.99 14.28
C VAL A 21 1.33 1.42 15.63
N ASP A 22 0.70 2.37 16.32
CA ASP A 22 1.16 2.85 17.63
C ASP A 22 1.21 1.72 18.67
N TYR A 23 0.21 0.86 18.69
CA TYR A 23 0.18 -0.29 19.58
C TYR A 23 1.31 -1.28 19.25
N ALA A 24 1.47 -1.64 17.98
CA ALA A 24 2.52 -2.56 17.55
C ALA A 24 3.92 -2.02 17.90
N GLU A 25 4.17 -0.73 17.67
CA GLU A 25 5.40 -0.06 18.05
C GLU A 25 5.63 -0.16 19.57
N SER A 26 4.60 0.10 20.39
CA SER A 26 4.70 -0.02 21.86
C SER A 26 5.03 -1.43 22.33
N GLN A 27 4.73 -2.45 21.51
CA GLN A 27 5.06 -3.86 21.76
C GLN A 27 6.37 -4.30 21.11
N GLY A 28 7.16 -3.38 20.56
CA GLY A 28 8.41 -3.68 19.85
C GLY A 28 8.24 -4.53 18.60
N LYS A 29 7.09 -4.43 17.92
CA LYS A 29 6.78 -5.18 16.71
C LYS A 29 7.04 -4.34 15.47
N VAL A 30 7.67 -4.97 14.48
CA VAL A 30 7.86 -4.36 13.16
C VAL A 30 6.50 -4.23 12.45
N THR A 31 6.26 -3.07 11.87
CA THR A 31 5.05 -2.77 11.11
C THR A 31 5.36 -2.44 9.67
N VAL A 32 4.66 -3.09 8.76
CA VAL A 32 4.69 -2.79 7.32
C VAL A 32 3.28 -2.42 6.89
N ILE A 33 3.14 -1.26 6.29
CA ILE A 33 1.87 -0.79 5.71
C ILE A 33 1.90 -1.03 4.20
N GLN A 34 0.89 -1.72 3.71
CA GLN A 34 0.64 -1.83 2.28
C GLN A 34 -0.49 -0.87 1.90
N SER A 35 -0.12 0.22 1.24
CA SER A 35 -1.07 1.17 0.67
C SER A 35 -1.53 0.67 -0.70
N VAL A 36 -2.82 0.42 -0.83
CA VAL A 36 -3.44 -0.04 -2.07
C VAL A 36 -4.26 1.08 -2.70
N ASP A 37 -4.54 0.99 -4.01
CA ASP A 37 -5.28 1.93 -4.84
C ASP A 37 -4.43 3.16 -5.23
N LYS A 38 -4.30 4.16 -4.39
CA LYS A 38 -3.57 5.40 -4.68
C LYS A 38 -2.52 5.68 -3.60
N PRO A 39 -1.34 6.19 -3.96
CA PRO A 39 -0.21 6.27 -3.03
C PRO A 39 -0.24 7.49 -2.09
N TYR A 40 -1.30 8.27 -2.07
CA TYR A 40 -1.31 9.56 -1.36
C TYR A 40 -1.32 9.44 0.16
N ASP A 41 -1.70 8.30 0.70
CA ASP A 41 -1.72 8.01 2.13
C ASP A 41 -0.38 7.50 2.69
N VAL A 42 0.62 7.24 1.85
CA VAL A 42 1.94 6.75 2.31
C VAL A 42 2.61 7.70 3.32
N GLN A 43 2.29 8.97 3.26
CA GLN A 43 2.77 9.98 4.20
C GLN A 43 2.09 9.92 5.58
N SER A 44 0.99 9.19 5.71
CA SER A 44 0.15 9.19 6.91
C SER A 44 0.66 8.23 8.00
N TYR A 45 1.71 7.48 7.71
CA TYR A 45 2.23 6.44 8.60
C TYR A 45 3.69 6.67 9.01
N PRO A 46 4.01 7.80 9.67
CA PRO A 46 5.41 8.16 9.96
C PRO A 46 6.08 7.23 10.97
N LYS A 47 5.30 6.46 11.73
CA LYS A 47 5.80 5.50 12.72
C LYS A 47 5.90 4.08 12.20
N ALA A 48 5.37 3.79 11.02
CA ALA A 48 5.54 2.47 10.42
C ALA A 48 6.99 2.29 9.96
N ASP A 49 7.56 1.10 10.18
CA ASP A 49 8.93 0.78 9.79
C ASP A 49 9.10 0.78 8.26
N ALA A 50 8.05 0.39 7.54
CA ALA A 50 8.02 0.46 6.08
C ALA A 50 6.61 0.72 5.55
N VAL A 51 6.55 1.42 4.41
CA VAL A 51 5.32 1.62 3.65
C VAL A 51 5.58 1.21 2.20
N ILE A 52 4.74 0.34 1.68
CA ILE A 52 4.79 -0.17 0.30
C ILE A 52 3.57 0.34 -0.44
N ALA A 53 3.77 1.10 -1.51
CA ALA A 53 2.68 1.51 -2.40
C ALA A 53 2.47 0.46 -3.48
N VAL A 54 1.30 -0.18 -3.44
CA VAL A 54 0.84 -1.10 -4.48
C VAL A 54 -0.41 -0.51 -5.13
N TYR A 55 -0.34 -0.28 -6.42
CA TYR A 55 -1.36 0.48 -7.15
C TYR A 55 -2.53 -0.40 -7.58
N GLY A 56 -3.75 0.13 -7.44
CA GLY A 56 -4.98 -0.57 -7.76
C GLY A 56 -5.41 -1.53 -6.67
N CYS A 57 -6.70 -1.57 -6.41
CA CYS A 57 -7.32 -2.46 -5.43
C CYS A 57 -8.28 -3.47 -6.06
N LYS A 58 -8.52 -3.33 -7.37
CA LYS A 58 -9.37 -4.23 -8.16
C LYS A 58 -8.48 -4.93 -9.17
N GLY A 59 -8.63 -6.23 -9.30
CA GLY A 59 -7.83 -7.03 -10.19
C GLY A 59 -8.65 -7.97 -11.06
N SER A 60 -8.00 -8.57 -12.00
CA SER A 60 -8.42 -9.82 -12.62
C SER A 60 -8.13 -10.97 -11.66
N SER A 61 -8.86 -12.08 -11.78
CA SER A 61 -8.54 -13.32 -11.07
C SER A 61 -7.07 -13.67 -11.31
N VAL A 62 -6.36 -13.98 -10.25
CA VAL A 62 -4.96 -14.43 -10.31
C VAL A 62 -4.86 -15.94 -10.38
N ASP A 63 -5.96 -16.64 -10.13
CA ASP A 63 -6.01 -18.10 -10.19
C ASP A 63 -6.65 -18.56 -11.50
N PRO A 64 -5.85 -19.10 -12.45
CA PRO A 64 -6.39 -19.62 -13.68
C PRO A 64 -7.33 -20.80 -13.47
N THR A 65 -7.31 -21.47 -12.32
CA THR A 65 -8.21 -22.57 -12.02
C THR A 65 -9.63 -22.08 -11.68
N GLU A 66 -9.79 -20.87 -11.16
CA GLU A 66 -11.11 -20.27 -10.95
C GLU A 66 -11.87 -20.07 -12.27
N ALA A 67 -11.17 -19.76 -13.35
CA ALA A 67 -11.77 -19.64 -14.68
C ALA A 67 -12.21 -21.00 -15.26
N LEU A 68 -11.56 -22.10 -14.87
CA LEU A 68 -11.85 -23.46 -15.35
C LEU A 68 -13.05 -24.11 -14.63
N VAL A 69 -13.38 -23.69 -13.43
CA VAL A 69 -14.47 -24.26 -12.63
C VAL A 69 -15.82 -23.56 -12.86
N GLY A 70 -15.90 -22.67 -13.84
CA GLY A 70 -17.15 -21.97 -14.20
C GLY A 70 -17.62 -20.93 -13.18
N GLY A 71 -16.85 -20.70 -12.15
CA GLY A 71 -17.02 -19.60 -11.24
C GLY A 71 -16.22 -18.41 -11.75
N VAL A 72 -16.78 -17.64 -12.68
CA VAL A 72 -16.20 -16.33 -13.03
C VAL A 72 -16.32 -15.47 -11.79
N THR A 73 -15.28 -15.45 -10.97
CA THR A 73 -15.15 -14.43 -9.93
C THR A 73 -15.15 -13.10 -10.67
N GLU A 74 -16.22 -12.33 -10.53
CA GLU A 74 -16.28 -11.02 -11.17
C GLU A 74 -15.00 -10.26 -10.77
N SER A 75 -14.36 -9.64 -11.75
CA SER A 75 -13.07 -8.93 -11.54
C SER A 75 -13.11 -7.91 -10.40
N LYS A 76 -14.31 -7.45 -10.02
CA LYS A 76 -14.55 -6.58 -8.87
C LYS A 76 -14.34 -7.28 -7.50
N ASN A 77 -14.40 -8.60 -7.46
CA ASN A 77 -14.26 -9.40 -6.24
C ASN A 77 -12.89 -10.09 -6.17
N ALA A 78 -12.09 -10.06 -7.24
CA ALA A 78 -10.76 -10.62 -7.24
C ALA A 78 -9.74 -9.63 -6.65
N TYR A 79 -8.76 -10.17 -5.92
CA TYR A 79 -7.59 -9.39 -5.51
C TYR A 79 -6.66 -9.17 -6.72
N GLY A 80 -6.11 -7.96 -6.83
CA GLY A 80 -5.12 -7.69 -7.85
C GLY A 80 -3.79 -8.37 -7.52
N PRO A 81 -3.02 -8.82 -8.53
CA PRO A 81 -1.71 -9.44 -8.33
C PRO A 81 -0.72 -8.51 -7.61
N ASN A 82 -0.91 -7.21 -7.68
CA ASN A 82 -0.15 -6.21 -6.98
C ASN A 82 -0.22 -6.35 -5.45
N ILE A 83 -1.35 -6.80 -4.90
CA ILE A 83 -1.50 -7.01 -3.45
C ILE A 83 -0.62 -8.16 -3.00
N VAL A 84 -0.66 -9.27 -3.72
CA VAL A 84 0.20 -10.45 -3.44
C VAL A 84 1.67 -10.07 -3.59
N ALA A 85 2.05 -9.43 -4.70
CA ALA A 85 3.41 -8.96 -4.93
C ALA A 85 3.92 -8.02 -3.82
N GLY A 86 3.06 -7.13 -3.31
CA GLY A 86 3.43 -6.26 -2.18
C GLY A 86 3.70 -7.04 -0.88
N ILE A 87 2.95 -8.11 -0.62
CA ILE A 87 3.20 -9.01 0.52
C ILE A 87 4.51 -9.75 0.35
N GLU A 88 4.79 -10.27 -0.84
CA GLU A 88 6.03 -10.99 -1.15
C GLU A 88 7.26 -10.08 -1.03
N VAL A 89 7.14 -8.80 -1.44
CA VAL A 89 8.17 -7.78 -1.20
C VAL A 89 8.35 -7.53 0.30
N ALA A 90 7.26 -7.40 1.07
CA ALA A 90 7.32 -7.20 2.51
C ALA A 90 8.00 -8.37 3.24
N LEU A 91 7.83 -9.59 2.73
CA LEU A 91 8.45 -10.81 3.28
C LEU A 91 9.85 -11.08 2.72
N GLY A 92 10.38 -10.23 1.86
CA GLY A 92 11.71 -10.35 1.28
C GLY A 92 11.85 -11.44 0.20
N VAL A 93 10.73 -11.98 -0.28
CA VAL A 93 10.72 -12.98 -1.38
C VAL A 93 11.20 -12.33 -2.68
N PHE A 94 10.79 -11.10 -2.91
CA PHE A 94 11.26 -10.27 -4.02
C PHE A 94 11.90 -8.99 -3.52
N GLY A 95 12.82 -8.46 -4.29
CA GLY A 95 13.36 -7.13 -4.07
C GLY A 95 12.40 -6.04 -4.52
N ALA A 96 12.66 -4.82 -4.11
CA ALA A 96 11.93 -3.65 -4.58
C ALA A 96 12.83 -2.78 -5.46
N SER A 97 12.27 -2.28 -6.56
CA SER A 97 12.90 -1.29 -7.45
C SER A 97 11.93 -0.23 -7.93
N GLY A 98 10.68 -0.34 -7.50
CA GLY A 98 9.60 0.58 -7.87
C GLY A 98 9.87 2.01 -7.45
N LYS A 99 9.38 2.94 -8.24
CA LYS A 99 9.47 4.38 -8.00
C LYS A 99 8.10 5.01 -8.09
N LEU A 100 7.84 6.01 -7.24
CA LEU A 100 6.57 6.74 -7.28
C LEU A 100 6.37 7.40 -8.66
N PRO A 101 5.24 7.16 -9.31
CA PRO A 101 4.94 7.77 -10.62
C PRO A 101 4.44 9.20 -10.50
N VAL A 102 4.14 9.66 -9.28
CA VAL A 102 3.58 10.98 -8.97
C VAL A 102 4.26 11.61 -7.77
N ASN A 103 4.13 12.93 -7.63
CA ASN A 103 4.46 13.62 -6.40
C ASN A 103 3.41 13.32 -5.33
N ILE A 104 3.83 13.18 -4.08
CA ILE A 104 2.96 13.08 -2.91
C ILE A 104 2.97 14.42 -2.18
N PRO A 105 1.94 15.25 -2.35
CA PRO A 105 1.82 16.50 -1.62
C PRO A 105 1.49 16.24 -0.15
N GLU A 106 1.96 17.13 0.72
CA GLU A 106 1.61 17.08 2.15
C GLU A 106 0.11 17.26 2.32
N TYR A 107 -0.50 16.39 3.12
CA TYR A 107 -1.88 16.56 3.55
C TYR A 107 -1.92 17.03 5.01
N LYS A 108 -2.51 18.18 5.24
CA LYS A 108 -2.57 18.79 6.57
C LYS A 108 -3.90 19.53 6.73
N SER A 109 -4.51 19.36 7.90
CA SER A 109 -5.77 20.05 8.26
C SER A 109 -6.89 19.90 7.23
N GLY A 110 -7.03 18.70 6.64
CA GLY A 110 -8.13 18.38 5.72
C GLY A 110 -7.89 18.78 4.26
N SER A 111 -6.70 19.27 3.90
CA SER A 111 -6.37 19.66 2.52
C SER A 111 -4.93 19.36 2.13
N TYR A 112 -4.69 19.26 0.81
CA TYR A 112 -3.33 19.17 0.28
C TYR A 112 -2.67 20.56 0.25
N THR A 113 -1.41 20.60 0.67
CA THR A 113 -0.57 21.81 0.58
C THR A 113 0.28 21.77 -0.69
N SER A 114 0.99 22.85 -0.98
CA SER A 114 1.96 22.91 -2.08
C SER A 114 3.27 22.18 -1.77
N LYS A 115 3.50 21.80 -0.51
CA LYS A 115 4.71 21.09 -0.09
C LYS A 115 4.68 19.63 -0.56
N ILE A 116 5.74 19.19 -1.21
CA ILE A 116 5.91 17.81 -1.64
C ILE A 116 6.68 17.03 -0.56
N VAL A 117 6.06 15.98 -0.02
CA VAL A 117 6.67 15.08 0.97
C VAL A 117 7.56 14.05 0.28
N TYR A 118 7.05 13.44 -0.79
CA TYR A 118 7.82 12.53 -1.63
C TYR A 118 7.68 12.93 -3.09
N SER A 119 8.80 13.16 -3.75
CA SER A 119 8.82 13.52 -5.17
C SER A 119 8.57 12.30 -6.06
N ARG A 120 8.05 12.55 -7.25
CA ARG A 120 8.04 11.57 -8.34
C ARG A 120 9.45 10.98 -8.50
N GLY A 121 9.55 9.67 -8.66
CA GLY A 121 10.82 8.95 -8.72
C GLY A 121 11.36 8.52 -7.36
N HIS A 122 10.76 8.94 -6.24
CA HIS A 122 11.14 8.45 -4.92
C HIS A 122 10.84 6.95 -4.78
N GLY A 123 11.72 6.25 -4.09
CA GLY A 123 11.55 4.82 -3.77
C GLY A 123 12.87 4.18 -3.37
N ILE A 124 12.80 3.30 -2.38
CA ILE A 124 13.93 2.52 -1.91
C ILE A 124 14.11 1.31 -2.85
N THR A 125 15.37 0.99 -3.15
CA THR A 125 15.72 -0.18 -3.98
C THR A 125 16.51 -1.15 -3.12
N TYR A 126 16.09 -2.41 -3.10
CA TYR A 126 16.82 -3.49 -2.44
C TYR A 126 16.59 -4.82 -3.17
N LYS A 127 17.50 -5.77 -2.94
CA LYS A 127 17.42 -7.13 -3.50
C LYS A 127 16.57 -8.04 -2.60
N ALA A 128 16.06 -9.12 -3.15
CA ALA A 128 15.47 -10.19 -2.35
C ALA A 128 16.47 -10.69 -1.28
N VAL A 129 15.93 -11.12 -0.15
CA VAL A 129 16.73 -11.55 1.01
C VAL A 129 17.00 -13.06 0.95
N LYS A 130 16.35 -13.77 0.02
CA LYS A 130 16.54 -15.21 -0.17
C LYS A 130 17.58 -15.51 -1.21
#